data_ea27028ab556a90c16dd696ea2772c39
#
_entry.id   ea27028ab556a90c16dd696ea2772c39
#
_cell.length_a   1.000
_cell.length_b   1.000
_cell.length_c   1.000
_cell.angle_alpha   90.00
_cell.angle_beta   90.00
_cell.angle_gamma   90.00
#
_symmetry.space_group_name_H-M   'P 1'
#
loop_
_entity.id
_entity.type
_entity.pdbx_description
1 polymer ?
#
loop_
_entity_poly.entity_id
_entity_poly.type
_entity_poly.pdbx_seq_one_letter_code
_entity_poly.pdbx_strand_id
1 'polypeptide(L)'
;LYNQTVWQVLKEHRQNDAIVFARSATVGGQTMPVHWGGDNSSKFESMAESLRGGLSLGLSGFGYWSHDIGGFEGNPDPAVFKRWVAFGLLSSHSRLHGNESVRVPWAFDDEAVAVTRKFTKLKASLMPYLYEVAKEVAETGVPMMRPMFLEFPEDRTCHNVDQQYMLGPNLLVAPVFNAEGNVQFYLPQGKWTNFFTKQVVDGGRWITEQHGFDSLPLYVREGAEIELGRDDTFDY
;
A
#
# COMPACT_ATOMS: atom_id res chain seq x y z
N LEU A 1 21.51 -15.50 3.86
CA LEU A 1 22.43 -15.54 5.00
C LEU A 1 22.29 -14.32 5.89
N TYR A 2 22.43 -13.07 5.38
CA TYR A 2 22.38 -11.85 6.21
C TYR A 2 21.05 -11.71 6.96
N ASN A 3 19.91 -11.73 6.25
CA ASN A 3 18.58 -11.65 6.87
C ASN A 3 18.35 -12.77 7.89
N GLN A 4 18.79 -13.98 7.56
CA GLN A 4 18.69 -15.13 8.46
C GLN A 4 19.50 -14.94 9.75
N THR A 5 20.71 -14.38 9.66
CA THR A 5 21.53 -14.10 10.84
C THR A 5 20.85 -13.06 11.73
N VAL A 6 20.34 -11.96 11.15
CA VAL A 6 19.61 -10.94 11.90
C VAL A 6 18.33 -11.52 12.53
N TRP A 7 17.59 -12.34 11.78
CA TRP A 7 16.40 -13.02 12.27
C TRP A 7 16.68 -13.93 13.47
N GLN A 8 17.77 -14.70 13.43
CA GLN A 8 18.18 -15.57 14.54
C GLN A 8 18.49 -14.77 15.81
N VAL A 9 19.27 -13.69 15.67
CA VAL A 9 19.58 -12.80 16.80
C VAL A 9 18.30 -12.18 17.39
N LEU A 10 17.37 -11.73 16.54
CA LEU A 10 16.10 -11.19 17.01
C LEU A 10 15.28 -12.27 17.77
N LYS A 11 15.24 -13.49 17.28
CA LYS A 11 14.54 -14.61 17.97
C LYS A 11 15.13 -14.94 19.31
N GLU A 12 16.46 -14.89 19.46
CA GLU A 12 17.14 -15.11 20.74
C GLU A 12 16.74 -14.07 21.78
N HIS A 13 16.51 -12.81 21.37
CA HIS A 13 16.21 -11.71 22.28
C HIS A 13 14.72 -11.42 22.44
N ARG A 14 13.90 -11.71 21.42
CA ARG A 14 12.48 -11.35 21.36
C ARG A 14 11.54 -12.55 21.21
N GLN A 15 12.07 -13.75 21.15
CA GLN A 15 11.28 -14.98 20.95
C GLN A 15 10.40 -14.90 19.69
N ASN A 16 9.09 -15.01 19.83
CA ASN A 16 8.15 -14.99 18.70
C ASN A 16 7.83 -13.57 18.19
N ASP A 17 8.26 -12.51 18.89
CA ASP A 17 8.07 -11.12 18.50
C ASP A 17 9.28 -10.60 17.69
N ALA A 18 9.75 -11.39 16.73
CA ALA A 18 10.89 -11.06 15.89
C ALA A 18 10.41 -10.63 14.50
N ILE A 19 10.74 -9.40 14.09
CA ILE A 19 10.47 -8.87 12.75
C ILE A 19 11.78 -8.32 12.17
N VAL A 20 12.13 -8.77 10.97
CA VAL A 20 13.22 -8.21 10.17
C VAL A 20 12.63 -7.18 9.22
N PHE A 21 13.20 -5.98 9.16
CA PHE A 21 12.88 -5.01 8.13
C PHE A 21 14.04 -4.92 7.16
N ALA A 22 13.95 -5.60 6.02
CA ALA A 22 15.07 -5.84 5.12
C ALA A 22 14.81 -5.33 3.70
N ARG A 23 15.88 -4.81 3.07
CA ARG A 23 15.91 -4.52 1.63
C ARG A 23 16.23 -5.76 0.81
N SER A 24 17.16 -6.59 1.29
CA SER A 24 17.56 -7.81 0.59
C SER A 24 16.42 -8.80 0.49
N ALA A 25 16.04 -9.15 -0.74
CA ALA A 25 14.97 -10.08 -1.05
C ALA A 25 15.48 -11.16 -2.01
N THR A 26 15.62 -12.38 -1.52
CA THR A 26 16.06 -13.54 -2.29
C THR A 26 15.34 -14.78 -1.76
N VAL A 27 15.40 -15.87 -2.51
CA VAL A 27 14.77 -17.15 -2.14
C VAL A 27 15.11 -17.55 -0.70
N GLY A 28 14.08 -17.84 0.07
CA GLY A 28 14.15 -18.13 1.52
C GLY A 28 13.98 -16.89 2.41
N GLY A 29 14.04 -15.67 1.85
CA GLY A 29 13.79 -14.43 2.59
C GLY A 29 12.32 -14.18 2.90
N GLN A 30 11.41 -14.85 2.19
CA GLN A 30 9.96 -14.72 2.36
C GLN A 30 9.47 -15.03 3.78
N THR A 31 10.17 -15.93 4.47
CA THR A 31 9.85 -16.35 5.84
C THR A 31 10.32 -15.36 6.92
N MET A 32 10.99 -14.30 6.51
CA MET A 32 11.56 -13.29 7.41
C MET A 32 11.02 -11.90 7.02
N PRO A 33 9.74 -11.62 7.30
CA PRO A 33 9.14 -10.32 6.96
C PRO A 33 9.69 -9.21 7.86
N VAL A 34 9.66 -7.98 7.45
CA VAL A 34 9.02 -7.34 6.31
C VAL A 34 10.08 -6.76 5.36
N HIS A 35 9.66 -6.33 4.15
CA HIS A 35 10.57 -5.80 3.14
C HIS A 35 10.14 -4.43 2.61
N TRP A 36 11.07 -3.68 2.01
CA TRP A 36 10.77 -2.47 1.25
C TRP A 36 11.60 -2.39 -0.04
N GLY A 37 11.15 -1.58 -0.99
CA GLY A 37 11.69 -1.53 -2.34
C GLY A 37 13.04 -0.81 -2.50
N GLY A 38 13.62 -0.26 -1.41
CA GLY A 38 14.91 0.44 -1.46
C GLY A 38 14.78 1.92 -1.86
N ASP A 39 15.84 2.47 -2.46
CA ASP A 39 16.06 3.89 -2.64
C ASP A 39 15.39 4.39 -3.94
N ASN A 40 14.13 4.75 -3.87
CA ASN A 40 13.37 5.31 -4.97
C ASN A 40 13.51 6.83 -5.04
N SER A 41 13.46 7.42 -6.23
CA SER A 41 13.52 8.87 -6.42
C SER A 41 12.18 9.53 -6.04
N SER A 42 12.25 10.79 -5.56
CA SER A 42 11.08 11.57 -5.11
C SER A 42 10.31 12.17 -6.30
N LYS A 43 9.74 11.29 -7.16
CA LYS A 43 9.01 11.65 -8.40
C LYS A 43 7.81 10.73 -8.60
N PHE A 44 6.81 11.19 -9.36
CA PHE A 44 5.62 10.41 -9.67
C PHE A 44 5.94 9.13 -10.47
N GLU A 45 6.86 9.18 -11.41
CA GLU A 45 7.29 8.01 -12.19
C GLU A 45 7.88 6.94 -11.27
N SER A 46 8.75 7.33 -10.35
CA SER A 46 9.37 6.42 -9.38
C SER A 46 8.34 5.87 -8.38
N MET A 47 7.34 6.65 -8.02
CA MET A 47 6.21 6.19 -7.20
C MET A 47 5.42 5.08 -7.92
N ALA A 48 5.13 5.23 -9.22
CA ALA A 48 4.47 4.21 -10.02
C ALA A 48 5.33 2.96 -10.20
N GLU A 49 6.64 3.13 -10.48
CA GLU A 49 7.58 2.03 -10.58
C GLU A 49 7.74 1.27 -9.26
N SER A 50 7.65 1.97 -8.12
CA SER A 50 7.65 1.36 -6.80
C SER A 50 6.45 0.43 -6.61
N LEU A 51 5.26 0.81 -7.07
CA LEU A 51 4.10 -0.07 -7.05
C LEU A 51 4.32 -1.32 -7.92
N ARG A 52 4.75 -1.15 -9.16
CA ARG A 52 5.01 -2.27 -10.09
C ARG A 52 6.04 -3.25 -9.51
N GLY A 53 7.15 -2.72 -9.01
CA GLY A 53 8.21 -3.51 -8.36
C GLY A 53 7.70 -4.29 -7.15
N GLY A 54 6.89 -3.65 -6.30
CA GLY A 54 6.30 -4.26 -5.13
C GLY A 54 5.29 -5.36 -5.46
N LEU A 55 4.43 -5.14 -6.44
CA LEU A 55 3.49 -6.17 -6.91
C LEU A 55 4.24 -7.39 -7.48
N SER A 56 5.32 -7.15 -8.22
CA SER A 56 6.20 -8.21 -8.74
C SER A 56 6.91 -8.97 -7.61
N LEU A 57 7.39 -8.27 -6.58
CA LEU A 57 8.01 -8.87 -5.40
C LEU A 57 7.00 -9.75 -4.64
N GLY A 58 5.77 -9.27 -4.47
CA GLY A 58 4.68 -10.01 -3.84
C GLY A 58 4.39 -11.35 -4.51
N LEU A 59 4.43 -11.39 -5.84
CA LEU A 59 4.29 -12.62 -6.63
C LEU A 59 5.41 -13.64 -6.40
N SER A 60 6.53 -13.19 -5.85
CA SER A 60 7.64 -14.07 -5.45
C SER A 60 7.51 -14.57 -4.00
N GLY A 61 6.35 -14.38 -3.36
CA GLY A 61 6.04 -14.84 -2.01
C GLY A 61 6.46 -13.88 -0.89
N PHE A 62 6.81 -12.63 -1.21
CA PHE A 62 7.07 -11.60 -0.21
C PHE A 62 5.75 -10.92 0.18
N GLY A 63 5.09 -11.46 1.20
CA GLY A 63 3.73 -11.11 1.57
C GLY A 63 3.54 -9.68 2.08
N TYR A 64 4.61 -9.07 2.65
CA TYR A 64 4.59 -7.73 3.22
C TYR A 64 5.66 -6.86 2.59
N TRP A 65 5.22 -5.90 1.81
CA TRP A 65 6.09 -4.98 1.09
C TRP A 65 5.64 -3.54 1.27
N SER A 66 6.59 -2.62 1.34
CA SER A 66 6.36 -1.19 1.40
C SER A 66 7.43 -0.40 0.64
N HIS A 67 7.37 0.90 0.78
CA HIS A 67 8.26 1.86 0.13
C HIS A 67 8.43 3.10 1.01
N ASP A 68 9.48 3.87 0.74
CA ASP A 68 9.74 5.12 1.44
C ASP A 68 8.76 6.19 0.95
N ILE A 69 7.87 6.63 1.84
CA ILE A 69 6.82 7.60 1.52
C ILE A 69 7.45 8.96 1.22
N GLY A 70 7.17 9.48 0.01
CA GLY A 70 7.75 10.69 -0.52
C GLY A 70 8.99 10.46 -1.38
N GLY A 71 9.42 9.20 -1.54
CA GLY A 71 10.67 8.83 -2.18
C GLY A 71 11.87 8.98 -1.27
N PHE A 72 12.90 8.17 -1.48
CA PHE A 72 14.12 8.21 -0.67
C PHE A 72 15.11 9.27 -1.17
N GLU A 73 15.42 9.27 -2.47
CA GLU A 73 16.40 10.18 -3.06
C GLU A 73 15.78 11.50 -3.48
N GLY A 74 16.43 12.59 -3.12
CA GLY A 74 16.02 13.94 -3.45
C GLY A 74 14.96 14.52 -2.50
N ASN A 75 14.53 15.72 -2.84
CA ASN A 75 13.48 16.43 -2.12
C ASN A 75 12.18 16.36 -2.93
N PRO A 76 11.12 15.71 -2.43
CA PRO A 76 9.86 15.65 -3.15
C PRO A 76 9.20 17.04 -3.22
N ASP A 77 8.60 17.31 -4.36
CA ASP A 77 7.58 18.34 -4.44
C ASP A 77 6.43 18.01 -3.46
N PRO A 78 5.79 19.04 -2.83
CA PRO A 78 4.67 18.80 -1.92
C PRO A 78 3.54 17.96 -2.53
N ALA A 79 3.28 18.06 -3.84
CA ALA A 79 2.29 17.23 -4.51
C ALA A 79 2.71 15.75 -4.53
N VAL A 80 3.97 15.45 -4.83
CA VAL A 80 4.53 14.09 -4.78
C VAL A 80 4.40 13.53 -3.38
N PHE A 81 4.79 14.29 -2.35
CA PHE A 81 4.70 13.85 -0.96
C PHE A 81 3.26 13.50 -0.58
N LYS A 82 2.30 14.40 -0.84
CA LYS A 82 0.88 14.20 -0.48
C LYS A 82 0.28 12.97 -1.19
N ARG A 83 0.55 12.78 -2.49
CA ARG A 83 0.09 11.59 -3.24
C ARG A 83 0.74 10.30 -2.72
N TRP A 84 2.03 10.36 -2.39
CA TRP A 84 2.73 9.19 -1.84
C TRP A 84 2.28 8.83 -0.43
N VAL A 85 1.91 9.80 0.39
CA VAL A 85 1.28 9.57 1.70
C VAL A 85 0.00 8.74 1.55
N ALA A 86 -0.89 9.14 0.63
CA ALA A 86 -2.13 8.41 0.39
C ALA A 86 -1.88 6.95 -0.04
N PHE A 87 -0.94 6.74 -0.96
CA PHE A 87 -0.51 5.41 -1.39
C PHE A 87 0.17 4.63 -0.27
N GLY A 88 1.15 5.22 0.39
CA GLY A 88 1.97 4.54 1.39
C GLY A 88 1.23 4.14 2.65
N LEU A 89 0.18 4.89 3.03
CA LEU A 89 -0.67 4.54 4.17
C LEU A 89 -1.75 3.51 3.83
N LEU A 90 -1.94 3.20 2.55
CA LEU A 90 -2.75 2.07 2.07
C LEU A 90 -1.88 0.89 1.59
N SER A 91 -0.66 0.79 2.08
CA SER A 91 0.27 -0.33 1.87
C SER A 91 0.33 -1.22 3.12
N SER A 92 1.04 -2.36 3.05
CA SER A 92 1.11 -3.32 4.15
C SER A 92 1.65 -2.69 5.44
N HIS A 93 2.80 -2.04 5.36
CA HIS A 93 3.38 -1.23 6.44
C HIS A 93 3.87 0.10 5.88
N SER A 94 4.14 1.09 6.73
CA SER A 94 4.36 2.46 6.26
C SER A 94 5.45 3.15 7.06
N ARG A 95 6.29 3.93 6.37
CA ARG A 95 7.21 4.85 7.02
C ARG A 95 7.44 6.11 6.19
N LEU A 96 7.62 7.22 6.87
CA LEU A 96 8.09 8.46 6.27
C LEU A 96 9.62 8.43 6.31
N HIS A 97 10.28 8.35 5.14
CA HIS A 97 11.74 8.21 5.09
C HIS A 97 12.33 8.81 3.82
N GLY A 98 13.50 9.41 3.93
CA GLY A 98 14.26 10.00 2.83
C GLY A 98 15.68 10.36 3.27
N ASN A 99 16.59 10.58 2.31
CA ASN A 99 18.01 10.87 2.59
C ASN A 99 18.32 12.37 2.71
N GLU A 100 17.76 13.22 1.85
CA GLU A 100 18.14 14.63 1.73
C GLU A 100 17.25 15.57 2.55
N SER A 101 16.03 15.20 2.84
CA SER A 101 15.10 16.00 3.64
C SER A 101 14.29 15.16 4.61
N VAL A 102 13.89 15.81 5.69
CA VAL A 102 13.01 15.17 6.68
C VAL A 102 11.61 15.03 6.09
N ARG A 103 11.09 13.81 6.07
CA ARG A 103 9.77 13.47 5.52
C ARG A 103 8.65 13.69 6.54
N VAL A 104 8.68 14.81 7.27
CA VAL A 104 7.59 15.18 8.20
C VAL A 104 6.60 16.11 7.48
N PRO A 105 5.29 15.92 7.63
CA PRO A 105 4.32 16.66 6.83
C PRO A 105 4.38 18.18 6.99
N TRP A 106 4.69 18.68 8.18
CA TRP A 106 4.82 20.11 8.45
C TRP A 106 6.07 20.77 7.82
N ALA A 107 6.98 19.99 7.25
CA ALA A 107 8.10 20.53 6.46
C ALA A 107 7.68 20.88 5.02
N PHE A 108 6.48 20.50 4.59
CA PHE A 108 5.94 20.77 3.27
C PHE A 108 4.94 21.92 3.29
N ASP A 109 3.72 21.66 3.75
CA ASP A 109 2.65 22.65 3.87
C ASP A 109 1.54 22.15 4.83
N ASP A 110 0.58 23.02 5.15
CA ASP A 110 -0.55 22.68 6.03
C ASP A 110 -1.47 21.61 5.42
N GLU A 111 -1.60 21.57 4.10
CA GLU A 111 -2.36 20.53 3.41
C GLU A 111 -1.68 19.16 3.56
N ALA A 112 -0.35 19.09 3.50
CA ALA A 112 0.38 17.86 3.75
C ALA A 112 0.14 17.31 5.16
N VAL A 113 0.05 18.20 6.17
CA VAL A 113 -0.34 17.82 7.53
C VAL A 113 -1.75 17.25 7.59
N ALA A 114 -2.70 17.90 6.92
CA ALA A 114 -4.10 17.45 6.88
C ALA A 114 -4.25 16.10 6.16
N VAL A 115 -3.59 15.93 5.02
CA VAL A 115 -3.58 14.69 4.23
C VAL A 115 -2.96 13.55 5.02
N THR A 116 -1.79 13.79 5.63
CA THR A 116 -1.12 12.77 6.44
C THR A 116 -2.00 12.34 7.61
N ARG A 117 -2.60 13.29 8.33
CA ARG A 117 -3.53 12.99 9.43
C ARG A 117 -4.71 12.14 8.95
N LYS A 118 -5.32 12.51 7.82
CA LYS A 118 -6.47 11.77 7.27
C LYS A 118 -6.12 10.31 6.97
N PHE A 119 -5.05 10.09 6.22
CA PHE A 119 -4.67 8.73 5.82
C PHE A 119 -4.08 7.90 6.97
N THR A 120 -3.41 8.52 7.95
CA THR A 120 -2.96 7.83 9.17
C THR A 120 -4.16 7.33 9.97
N LYS A 121 -5.19 8.18 10.16
CA LYS A 121 -6.44 7.79 10.81
C LYS A 121 -7.17 6.69 10.04
N LEU A 122 -7.23 6.80 8.71
CA LEU A 122 -7.79 5.75 7.86
C LEU A 122 -7.05 4.42 8.04
N LYS A 123 -5.72 4.43 8.00
CA LYS A 123 -4.92 3.23 8.24
C LYS A 123 -5.18 2.66 9.64
N ALA A 124 -5.23 3.49 10.67
CA ALA A 124 -5.54 3.05 12.03
C ALA A 124 -6.93 2.37 12.08
N SER A 125 -7.94 2.98 11.48
CA SER A 125 -9.28 2.39 11.42
C SER A 125 -9.36 1.09 10.61
N LEU A 126 -8.47 0.91 9.62
CA LEU A 126 -8.41 -0.32 8.81
C LEU A 126 -7.60 -1.46 9.49
N MET A 127 -6.98 -1.23 10.65
CA MET A 127 -6.09 -2.23 11.26
C MET A 127 -6.76 -3.57 11.56
N PRO A 128 -8.02 -3.65 12.03
CA PRO A 128 -8.67 -4.95 12.19
C PRO A 128 -8.71 -5.74 10.87
N TYR A 129 -9.12 -5.10 9.78
CA TYR A 129 -9.11 -5.71 8.45
C TYR A 129 -7.70 -6.11 8.00
N LEU A 130 -6.71 -5.21 8.15
CA LEU A 130 -5.34 -5.46 7.76
C LEU A 130 -4.70 -6.59 8.57
N TYR A 131 -5.07 -6.72 9.85
CA TYR A 131 -4.59 -7.81 10.70
C TYR A 131 -5.13 -9.17 10.25
N GLU A 132 -6.42 -9.26 9.89
CA GLU A 132 -6.98 -10.49 9.33
C GLU A 132 -6.32 -10.85 7.98
N VAL A 133 -6.09 -9.86 7.11
CA VAL A 133 -5.32 -10.08 5.88
C VAL A 133 -3.89 -10.53 6.19
N ALA A 134 -3.25 -9.99 7.24
CA ALA A 134 -1.91 -10.41 7.63
C ALA A 134 -1.86 -11.88 8.10
N LYS A 135 -2.90 -12.36 8.77
CA LYS A 135 -3.01 -13.79 9.12
C LYS A 135 -3.13 -14.66 7.88
N GLU A 136 -3.98 -14.27 6.93
CA GLU A 136 -4.10 -14.97 5.63
C GLU A 136 -2.76 -15.02 4.90
N VAL A 137 -2.01 -13.91 4.85
CA VAL A 137 -0.65 -13.86 4.26
C VAL A 137 0.29 -14.86 4.93
N ALA A 138 0.28 -14.93 6.27
CA ALA A 138 1.15 -15.83 7.02
C ALA A 138 0.80 -17.31 6.78
N GLU A 139 -0.47 -17.62 6.57
CA GLU A 139 -0.96 -18.98 6.38
C GLU A 139 -0.81 -19.46 4.92
N THR A 140 -1.05 -18.59 3.95
CA THR A 140 -1.17 -18.96 2.54
C THR A 140 -0.01 -18.51 1.67
N GLY A 141 0.72 -17.47 2.09
CA GLY A 141 1.73 -16.80 1.27
C GLY A 141 1.14 -15.84 0.22
N VAL A 142 -0.18 -15.69 0.12
CA VAL A 142 -0.81 -14.71 -0.78
C VAL A 142 -0.53 -13.31 -0.25
N PRO A 143 0.08 -12.39 -1.06
CA PRO A 143 0.54 -11.11 -0.54
C PRO A 143 -0.62 -10.21 -0.10
N MET A 144 -0.32 -9.28 0.83
CA MET A 144 -1.29 -8.27 1.27
C MET A 144 -1.66 -7.28 0.16
N MET A 145 -0.68 -6.84 -0.62
CA MET A 145 -0.90 -6.03 -1.82
C MET A 145 -0.86 -6.94 -3.04
N ARG A 146 -2.01 -7.11 -3.70
CA ARG A 146 -2.22 -8.12 -4.76
C ARG A 146 -2.35 -7.47 -6.13
N PRO A 147 -1.57 -7.87 -7.14
CA PRO A 147 -1.85 -7.43 -8.50
C PRO A 147 -3.23 -7.90 -8.94
N MET A 148 -3.87 -7.13 -9.82
CA MET A 148 -5.26 -7.37 -10.21
C MET A 148 -5.49 -8.77 -10.79
N PHE A 149 -4.55 -9.29 -11.58
CA PHE A 149 -4.68 -10.61 -12.19
C PHE A 149 -4.60 -11.78 -11.18
N LEU A 150 -4.03 -11.56 -10.00
CA LEU A 150 -4.01 -12.59 -8.95
C LEU A 150 -5.41 -12.82 -8.37
N GLU A 151 -6.19 -11.74 -8.22
CA GLU A 151 -7.57 -11.79 -7.70
C GLU A 151 -8.62 -12.05 -8.79
N PHE A 152 -8.32 -11.64 -10.02
CA PHE A 152 -9.23 -11.73 -11.16
C PHE A 152 -8.54 -12.37 -12.37
N PRO A 153 -8.08 -13.64 -12.27
CA PRO A 153 -7.30 -14.29 -13.32
C PRO A 153 -8.07 -14.49 -14.62
N GLU A 154 -9.40 -14.63 -14.55
CA GLU A 154 -10.27 -14.83 -15.72
C GLU A 154 -10.57 -13.51 -16.47
N ASP A 155 -10.35 -12.36 -15.83
CA ASP A 155 -10.54 -11.06 -16.46
C ASP A 155 -9.26 -10.62 -17.17
N ARG A 156 -9.26 -10.72 -18.51
CA ARG A 156 -8.10 -10.38 -19.34
C ARG A 156 -7.66 -8.94 -19.21
N THR A 157 -8.55 -8.01 -18.86
CA THR A 157 -8.17 -6.61 -18.61
C THR A 157 -7.24 -6.51 -17.41
N CYS A 158 -7.49 -7.30 -16.38
CA CYS A 158 -6.69 -7.32 -15.16
C CYS A 158 -5.25 -7.79 -15.38
N HIS A 159 -4.95 -8.49 -16.48
CA HIS A 159 -3.59 -8.98 -16.77
C HIS A 159 -2.58 -7.87 -17.04
N ASN A 160 -3.03 -6.69 -17.46
CA ASN A 160 -2.16 -5.55 -17.81
C ASN A 160 -2.39 -4.32 -16.94
N VAL A 161 -3.15 -4.45 -15.84
CA VAL A 161 -3.40 -3.34 -14.92
C VAL A 161 -2.34 -3.33 -13.84
N ASP A 162 -1.46 -2.32 -13.87
CA ASP A 162 -0.24 -2.24 -13.07
C ASP A 162 -0.13 -0.98 -12.19
N GLN A 163 -1.14 -0.09 -12.23
CA GLN A 163 -1.20 1.14 -11.44
C GLN A 163 -2.28 1.12 -10.37
N GLN A 164 -2.82 -0.05 -10.09
CA GLN A 164 -3.77 -0.31 -9.00
C GLN A 164 -3.53 -1.70 -8.44
N TYR A 165 -4.10 -1.97 -7.28
CA TYR A 165 -3.96 -3.26 -6.61
C TYR A 165 -5.15 -3.54 -5.70
N MET A 166 -5.28 -4.80 -5.29
CA MET A 166 -6.14 -5.16 -4.18
C MET A 166 -5.31 -5.14 -2.88
N LEU A 167 -5.77 -4.42 -1.89
CA LEU A 167 -5.27 -4.47 -0.51
C LEU A 167 -6.09 -5.53 0.23
N GLY A 168 -5.52 -6.71 0.40
CA GLY A 168 -6.29 -7.90 0.75
C GLY A 168 -7.32 -8.28 -0.34
N PRO A 169 -8.29 -9.15 -0.04
CA PRO A 169 -9.25 -9.61 -1.02
C PRO A 169 -10.36 -8.60 -1.37
N ASN A 170 -10.56 -7.57 -0.54
CA ASN A 170 -11.80 -6.79 -0.55
C ASN A 170 -11.66 -5.30 -0.87
N LEU A 171 -10.45 -4.72 -0.78
CA LEU A 171 -10.22 -3.29 -1.03
C LEU A 171 -9.41 -3.06 -2.29
N LEU A 172 -10.01 -2.43 -3.31
CA LEU A 172 -9.29 -1.95 -4.48
C LEU A 172 -8.75 -0.54 -4.19
N VAL A 173 -7.46 -0.36 -4.45
CA VAL A 173 -6.74 0.92 -4.30
C VAL A 173 -6.12 1.31 -5.62
N ALA A 174 -6.40 2.51 -6.10
CA ALA A 174 -5.75 3.08 -7.29
C ALA A 174 -5.05 4.40 -6.92
N PRO A 175 -3.74 4.37 -6.65
CA PRO A 175 -2.98 5.57 -6.33
C PRO A 175 -2.98 6.58 -7.49
N VAL A 176 -2.87 7.86 -7.17
CA VAL A 176 -2.83 8.94 -8.15
C VAL A 176 -1.38 9.35 -8.37
N PHE A 177 -0.88 9.20 -9.60
CA PHE A 177 0.53 9.42 -9.96
C PHE A 177 0.75 10.74 -10.70
N ASN A 178 0.02 11.80 -10.33
CA ASN A 178 0.18 13.15 -10.88
C ASN A 178 -0.32 14.21 -9.88
N ALA A 179 0.05 15.46 -10.12
CA ALA A 179 -0.34 16.57 -9.28
C ALA A 179 -1.81 16.96 -9.48
N GLU A 180 -2.30 16.86 -10.72
CA GLU A 180 -3.63 17.32 -11.15
C GLU A 180 -4.77 16.49 -10.54
N GLY A 181 -4.47 15.26 -10.11
CA GLY A 181 -5.44 14.37 -9.48
C GLY A 181 -6.22 13.48 -10.45
N ASN A 182 -5.85 13.48 -11.73
CA ASN A 182 -6.51 12.62 -12.71
C ASN A 182 -6.05 11.19 -12.57
N VAL A 183 -6.98 10.26 -12.47
CA VAL A 183 -6.71 8.84 -12.38
C VAL A 183 -7.69 8.03 -13.22
N GLN A 184 -7.14 7.07 -13.96
CA GLN A 184 -7.92 6.07 -14.66
C GLN A 184 -7.62 4.71 -14.05
N PHE A 185 -8.66 3.97 -13.71
CA PHE A 185 -8.55 2.66 -13.08
C PHE A 185 -9.65 1.73 -13.59
N TYR A 186 -9.46 0.43 -13.43
CA TYR A 186 -10.40 -0.59 -13.87
C TYR A 186 -11.09 -1.22 -12.66
N LEU A 187 -12.43 -1.23 -12.68
CA LEU A 187 -13.23 -2.04 -11.77
C LEU A 187 -13.58 -3.36 -12.45
N PRO A 188 -13.11 -4.51 -11.95
CA PRO A 188 -13.53 -5.83 -12.44
C PRO A 188 -15.04 -6.05 -12.35
N GLN A 189 -15.54 -7.05 -13.07
CA GLN A 189 -16.97 -7.40 -13.08
C GLN A 189 -17.54 -7.57 -11.67
N GLY A 190 -18.75 -7.08 -11.44
CA GLY A 190 -19.46 -7.05 -10.14
C GLY A 190 -19.80 -5.64 -9.70
N LYS A 191 -20.30 -5.49 -8.48
CA LYS A 191 -20.59 -4.18 -7.90
C LYS A 191 -19.47 -3.78 -6.95
N TRP A 192 -19.18 -2.48 -6.95
CA TRP A 192 -18.14 -1.90 -6.12
C TRP A 192 -18.70 -0.72 -5.34
N THR A 193 -18.41 -0.64 -4.07
CA THR A 193 -18.85 0.48 -3.22
C THR A 193 -17.66 1.42 -2.97
N ASN A 194 -17.76 2.67 -3.42
CA ASN A 194 -16.75 3.68 -3.07
C ASN A 194 -16.66 3.80 -1.55
N PHE A 195 -15.46 3.63 -1.01
CA PHE A 195 -15.23 3.58 0.44
C PHE A 195 -15.63 4.88 1.14
N PHE A 196 -15.38 6.03 0.51
CA PHE A 196 -15.64 7.34 1.11
C PHE A 196 -17.09 7.81 0.92
N THR A 197 -17.62 7.73 -0.31
CA THR A 197 -18.94 8.26 -0.65
C THR A 197 -20.08 7.27 -0.42
N LYS A 198 -19.76 5.99 -0.27
CA LYS A 198 -20.72 4.87 -0.18
C LYS A 198 -21.53 4.64 -1.46
N GLN A 199 -21.19 5.33 -2.53
CA GLN A 199 -21.85 5.11 -3.83
C GLN A 199 -21.51 3.74 -4.39
N VAL A 200 -22.53 3.03 -4.87
CA VAL A 200 -22.36 1.74 -5.55
C VAL A 200 -22.19 1.98 -7.06
N VAL A 201 -21.21 1.33 -7.63
CA VAL A 201 -20.83 1.44 -9.05
C VAL A 201 -20.75 0.05 -9.66
N ASP A 202 -21.26 -0.11 -10.88
CA ASP A 202 -21.10 -1.35 -11.65
C ASP A 202 -19.68 -1.41 -12.25
N GLY A 203 -19.02 -2.56 -12.06
CA GLY A 203 -17.70 -2.87 -12.62
C GLY A 203 -17.77 -3.39 -14.06
N GLY A 204 -16.71 -4.09 -14.48
CA GLY A 204 -16.48 -4.53 -15.84
C GLY A 204 -16.06 -3.39 -16.78
N ARG A 205 -15.51 -2.29 -16.24
CA ARG A 205 -15.18 -1.09 -17.02
C ARG A 205 -14.05 -0.25 -16.44
N TRP A 206 -13.45 0.55 -17.29
CA TRP A 206 -12.56 1.63 -16.91
C TRP A 206 -13.36 2.83 -16.39
N ILE A 207 -12.85 3.43 -15.32
CA ILE A 207 -13.39 4.65 -14.69
C ILE A 207 -12.30 5.72 -14.69
N THR A 208 -12.71 6.96 -14.92
CA THR A 208 -11.84 8.12 -14.78
C THR A 208 -12.41 9.04 -13.71
N GLU A 209 -11.59 9.38 -12.74
CA GLU A 209 -11.94 10.29 -11.64
C GLU A 209 -10.90 11.39 -11.48
N GLN A 210 -11.28 12.45 -10.79
CA GLN A 210 -10.37 13.51 -10.36
C GLN A 210 -10.43 13.64 -8.83
N HIS A 211 -9.27 13.60 -8.20
CA HIS A 211 -9.13 13.60 -6.75
C HIS A 211 -8.29 14.75 -6.23
N GLY A 212 -8.72 15.40 -5.14
CA GLY A 212 -7.84 16.21 -4.29
C GLY A 212 -6.75 15.35 -3.63
N PHE A 213 -5.77 15.97 -3.00
CA PHE A 213 -4.69 15.22 -2.32
C PHE A 213 -5.19 14.38 -1.13
N ASP A 214 -6.33 14.74 -0.57
CA ASP A 214 -6.97 14.06 0.54
C ASP A 214 -7.82 12.84 0.12
N SER A 215 -7.74 12.41 -1.14
CA SER A 215 -8.59 11.37 -1.70
C SER A 215 -7.86 10.60 -2.81
N LEU A 216 -8.30 9.37 -3.04
CA LEU A 216 -7.94 8.51 -4.16
C LEU A 216 -9.09 7.49 -4.38
N PRO A 217 -9.15 6.80 -5.54
CA PRO A 217 -10.08 5.67 -5.69
C PRO A 217 -9.80 4.58 -4.66
N LEU A 218 -10.78 4.34 -3.81
CA LEU A 218 -10.80 3.27 -2.82
C LEU A 218 -12.18 2.63 -2.85
N TYR A 219 -12.23 1.36 -3.25
CA TYR A 219 -13.47 0.66 -3.50
C TYR A 219 -13.53 -0.67 -2.76
N VAL A 220 -14.69 -0.94 -2.17
CA VAL A 220 -15.01 -2.20 -1.49
C VAL A 220 -15.69 -3.13 -2.48
N ARG A 221 -15.23 -4.38 -2.54
CA ARG A 221 -15.80 -5.45 -3.37
C ARG A 221 -17.20 -5.80 -2.92
N GLU A 222 -18.09 -6.16 -3.85
CA GLU A 222 -19.45 -6.63 -3.58
C GLU A 222 -19.48 -7.76 -2.55
N GLY A 223 -20.39 -7.64 -1.59
CA GLY A 223 -20.57 -8.63 -0.52
C GLY A 223 -19.51 -8.62 0.58
N ALA A 224 -18.50 -7.74 0.47
CA ALA A 224 -17.50 -7.61 1.51
C ALA A 224 -17.91 -6.58 2.57
N GLU A 225 -17.63 -6.92 3.82
CA GLU A 225 -17.66 -5.98 4.94
C GLU A 225 -16.24 -5.69 5.39
N ILE A 226 -15.91 -4.42 5.55
CA ILE A 226 -14.63 -3.99 6.09
C ILE A 226 -14.84 -3.62 7.55
N GLU A 227 -14.31 -4.45 8.44
CA GLU A 227 -14.31 -4.14 9.86
C GLU A 227 -13.37 -2.95 10.12
N LEU A 228 -13.92 -1.93 10.75
CA LEU A 228 -13.19 -0.71 11.10
C LEU A 228 -13.03 -0.63 12.63
N GLY A 229 -11.80 -0.42 13.05
CA GLY A 229 -11.46 -0.09 14.42
C GLY A 229 -11.49 1.42 14.69
N ARG A 230 -10.94 1.80 15.83
CA ARG A 230 -10.74 3.21 16.21
C ARG A 230 -9.65 3.85 15.33
N ASP A 231 -9.77 5.15 15.11
CA ASP A 231 -8.82 5.94 14.33
C ASP A 231 -7.83 6.76 15.19
N ASP A 232 -7.92 6.61 16.52
CA ASP A 232 -7.20 7.40 17.52
C ASP A 232 -6.37 6.57 18.53
N THR A 233 -6.20 5.29 18.27
CA THR A 233 -5.42 4.35 19.10
C THR A 233 -4.52 3.46 18.25
N PHE A 234 -3.49 2.91 18.88
CA PHE A 234 -2.65 1.84 18.33
C PHE A 234 -2.98 0.46 18.93
N ASP A 235 -3.95 0.38 19.82
CA ASP A 235 -4.46 -0.87 20.39
C ASP A 235 -5.61 -1.39 19.52
N TYR A 236 -5.50 -2.64 19.09
CA TYR A 236 -6.47 -3.32 18.23
C TYR A 236 -7.02 -4.58 18.89
#